data_492e0b6b4492a8c33d2c6ead29af6700
#
_entry.id   492e0b6b4492a8c33d2c6ead29af6700
#
_cell.length_a   1.000
_cell.length_b   1.000
_cell.length_c   1.000
_cell.angle_alpha   90.00
_cell.angle_beta   90.00
_cell.angle_gamma   90.00
#
_symmetry.space_group_name_H-M   'P 1'
#
loop_
_entity.id
_entity.type
_entity.pdbx_description
1 polymer ?
#
loop_
_entity_poly.entity_id
_entity_poly.type
_entity_poly.pdbx_seq_one_letter_code
_entity_poly.pdbx_strand_id
1 'polypeptide(L)'
;MVGTINLGVSSFFTKYKLPQLLRAFKDQYPNVEFKVTTGWSQDLFHSLYKKDIHIAFVRGEYTWMEQKRLLFEDQLCVASKEDIDLKNLPDLPRINYKTDNFLKSIVDHWWMENYTKPSMITMEVDQVDTCKEMVVNGLGYAILPGMILKGNEDIHKVFITDKEKKPLIRNTWMLYHNESLEVNVIHAFVTFIESLNLQDL
;
A
#
# COMPACT_ATOMS: atom_id res chain seq x y z
N MET A 1 29.90 4.14 8.15
CA MET A 1 28.70 4.37 8.99
C MET A 1 28.27 3.06 9.60
N VAL A 2 27.94 3.04 10.89
CA VAL A 2 27.52 1.86 11.66
C VAL A 2 26.29 2.25 12.46
N GLY A 3 25.38 1.33 12.69
CA GLY A 3 24.19 1.53 13.50
C GLY A 3 23.04 0.62 13.09
N THR A 4 21.99 0.58 13.90
CA THR A 4 20.78 -0.22 13.65
C THR A 4 19.59 0.69 13.38
N ILE A 5 18.87 0.45 12.29
CA ILE A 5 17.63 1.12 11.94
C ILE A 5 16.44 0.18 12.19
N ASN A 6 15.52 0.59 13.07
CA ASN A 6 14.28 -0.13 13.34
C ASN A 6 13.18 0.40 12.39
N LEU A 7 12.71 -0.45 11.50
CA LEU A 7 11.68 -0.13 10.50
C LEU A 7 10.37 -0.83 10.82
N GLY A 8 9.27 -0.09 10.78
CA GLY A 8 7.93 -0.65 10.72
C GLY A 8 7.40 -0.52 9.29
N VAL A 9 7.00 -1.63 8.67
CA VAL A 9 6.74 -1.64 7.23
C VAL A 9 5.44 -2.38 6.92
N SER A 10 4.53 -1.73 6.20
CA SER A 10 3.31 -2.37 5.72
C SER A 10 3.64 -3.58 4.85
N SER A 11 2.79 -4.61 4.91
CA SER A 11 3.01 -5.88 4.19
C SER A 11 3.24 -5.67 2.69
N PHE A 12 2.48 -4.76 2.07
CA PHE A 12 2.67 -4.41 0.66
C PHE A 12 4.08 -3.86 0.39
N PHE A 13 4.51 -2.88 1.17
CA PHE A 13 5.81 -2.23 0.97
C PHE A 13 6.96 -3.22 1.22
N THR A 14 6.83 -4.05 2.26
CA THR A 14 7.80 -5.10 2.57
C THR A 14 8.01 -6.04 1.39
N LYS A 15 6.94 -6.44 0.71
CA LYS A 15 7.01 -7.42 -0.37
C LYS A 15 7.52 -6.82 -1.68
N TYR A 16 7.04 -5.64 -2.03
CA TYR A 16 7.21 -5.11 -3.38
C TYR A 16 8.28 -4.03 -3.54
N LYS A 17 8.69 -3.37 -2.45
CA LYS A 17 9.61 -2.23 -2.51
C LYS A 17 10.83 -2.38 -1.60
N LEU A 18 10.63 -2.79 -0.36
CA LEU A 18 11.66 -2.76 0.67
C LEU A 18 12.94 -3.54 0.32
N PRO A 19 12.89 -4.78 -0.22
CA PRO A 19 14.10 -5.56 -0.46
C PRO A 19 15.11 -4.86 -1.36
N GLN A 20 14.64 -4.23 -2.44
CA GLN A 20 15.47 -3.49 -3.37
C GLN A 20 16.07 -2.23 -2.73
N LEU A 21 15.28 -1.52 -1.91
CA LEU A 21 15.73 -0.33 -1.21
C LEU A 21 16.82 -0.66 -0.20
N LEU A 22 16.62 -1.69 0.62
CA LEU A 22 17.62 -2.12 1.60
C LEU A 22 18.90 -2.62 0.94
N ARG A 23 18.79 -3.32 -0.19
CA ARG A 23 19.94 -3.76 -0.98
C ARG A 23 20.76 -2.56 -1.46
N ALA A 24 20.12 -1.61 -2.12
CA ALA A 24 20.78 -0.42 -2.64
C ALA A 24 21.42 0.44 -1.55
N PHE A 25 20.77 0.55 -0.38
CA PHE A 25 21.33 1.27 0.76
C PHE A 25 22.54 0.53 1.35
N LYS A 26 22.47 -0.80 1.51
CA LYS A 26 23.57 -1.60 2.05
C LYS A 26 24.78 -1.67 1.12
N ASP A 27 24.60 -1.51 -0.18
CA ASP A 27 25.73 -1.40 -1.11
C ASP A 27 26.57 -0.13 -0.85
N GLN A 28 25.94 0.94 -0.31
CA GLN A 28 26.64 2.17 0.11
C GLN A 28 27.10 2.11 1.57
N TYR A 29 26.36 1.44 2.45
CA TYR A 29 26.59 1.39 3.89
C TYR A 29 26.52 -0.05 4.42
N PRO A 30 27.50 -0.91 4.10
CA PRO A 30 27.44 -2.35 4.36
C PRO A 30 27.33 -2.73 5.85
N ASN A 31 27.82 -1.87 6.74
CA ASN A 31 27.84 -2.11 8.20
C ASN A 31 26.60 -1.60 8.93
N VAL A 32 25.57 -1.14 8.20
CA VAL A 32 24.29 -0.77 8.80
C VAL A 32 23.42 -2.00 8.96
N GLU A 33 22.82 -2.14 10.15
CA GLU A 33 21.88 -3.20 10.47
C GLU A 33 20.43 -2.71 10.38
N PHE A 34 19.54 -3.61 10.01
CA PHE A 34 18.10 -3.34 9.98
C PHE A 34 17.34 -4.33 10.86
N LYS A 35 16.40 -3.80 11.65
CA LYS A 35 15.34 -4.59 12.28
C LYS A 35 14.02 -4.19 11.62
N VAL A 36 13.37 -5.16 10.97
CA VAL A 36 12.14 -4.91 10.21
C VAL A 36 10.98 -5.61 10.88
N THR A 37 9.97 -4.82 11.23
CA THR A 37 8.68 -5.31 11.72
C THR A 37 7.65 -5.08 10.63
N THR A 38 7.01 -6.15 10.16
CA THR A 38 5.94 -6.08 9.17
C THR A 38 4.59 -6.20 9.86
N GLY A 39 3.62 -5.40 9.44
CA GLY A 39 2.29 -5.43 10.04
C GLY A 39 1.28 -4.53 9.36
N TRP A 40 0.13 -4.39 9.99
CA TRP A 40 -0.90 -3.44 9.60
C TRP A 40 -0.43 -2.01 9.84
N SER A 41 -0.72 -1.12 8.89
CA SER A 41 -0.28 0.28 8.97
C SER A 41 -0.71 0.98 10.26
N GLN A 42 -1.88 0.65 10.80
CA GLN A 42 -2.34 1.22 12.07
C GLN A 42 -1.47 0.78 13.26
N ASP A 43 -1.05 -0.48 13.31
CA ASP A 43 -0.19 -0.99 14.39
C ASP A 43 1.21 -0.37 14.29
N LEU A 44 1.71 -0.22 13.06
CA LEU A 44 2.99 0.44 12.79
C LEU A 44 2.97 1.92 13.18
N PHE A 45 1.86 2.61 12.92
CA PHE A 45 1.66 3.97 13.34
C PHE A 45 1.73 4.10 14.87
N HIS A 46 1.09 3.17 15.61
CA HIS A 46 1.18 3.13 17.06
C HIS A 46 2.60 2.83 17.56
N SER A 47 3.32 1.91 16.91
CA SER A 47 4.71 1.59 17.26
C SER A 47 5.64 2.79 17.03
N LEU A 48 5.41 3.56 15.97
CA LEU A 48 6.13 4.80 15.72
C LEU A 48 5.84 5.84 16.83
N TYR A 49 4.56 6.02 17.17
CA TYR A 49 4.14 6.94 18.23
C TYR A 49 4.80 6.61 19.58
N LYS A 50 4.96 5.33 19.89
CA LYS A 50 5.64 4.83 21.11
C LYS A 50 7.16 4.83 20.99
N LYS A 51 7.73 5.20 19.84
CA LYS A 51 9.17 5.17 19.54
C LYS A 51 9.80 3.77 19.59
N ASP A 52 9.01 2.72 19.39
CA ASP A 52 9.50 1.34 19.27
C ASP A 52 10.24 1.13 17.93
N ILE A 53 9.89 1.92 16.93
CA ILE A 53 10.53 1.97 15.60
C ILE A 53 10.96 3.40 15.28
N HIS A 54 11.99 3.53 14.43
CA HIS A 54 12.52 4.83 14.01
C HIS A 54 11.76 5.43 12.82
N ILE A 55 11.36 4.58 11.88
CA ILE A 55 10.68 4.98 10.64
C ILE A 55 9.53 4.00 10.39
N ALA A 56 8.38 4.53 9.99
CA ALA A 56 7.22 3.75 9.56
C ALA A 56 6.92 4.00 8.08
N PHE A 57 6.74 2.90 7.32
CA PHE A 57 6.21 2.92 5.97
C PHE A 57 4.76 2.43 6.01
N VAL A 58 3.82 3.36 5.91
CA VAL A 58 2.38 3.09 6.12
C VAL A 58 1.55 3.46 4.90
N ARG A 59 0.43 2.79 4.72
CA ARG A 59 -0.53 3.04 3.65
C ARG A 59 -1.85 3.56 4.21
N GLY A 60 -2.43 4.53 3.53
CA GLY A 60 -3.68 5.19 3.92
C GLY A 60 -3.44 6.61 4.41
N GLU A 61 -4.39 7.15 5.17
CA GLU A 61 -4.30 8.51 5.69
C GLU A 61 -4.10 8.50 7.21
N TYR A 62 -3.09 9.24 7.65
CA TYR A 62 -2.73 9.38 9.06
C TYR A 62 -2.46 10.84 9.38
N THR A 63 -2.98 11.29 10.52
CA THR A 63 -2.61 12.58 11.09
C THR A 63 -1.30 12.40 11.86
N TRP A 64 -0.22 12.92 11.30
CA TRP A 64 1.11 12.90 11.90
C TRP A 64 1.69 14.31 11.90
N MET A 65 2.06 14.82 13.07
CA MET A 65 2.44 16.24 13.26
C MET A 65 3.92 16.53 13.00
N GLU A 66 4.73 15.47 12.83
CA GLU A 66 6.16 15.60 12.58
C GLU A 66 6.46 15.29 11.08
N GLN A 67 7.48 14.52 10.77
CA GLN A 67 7.88 14.29 9.39
C GLN A 67 6.99 13.26 8.70
N LYS A 68 6.29 13.71 7.68
CA LYS A 68 5.43 12.89 6.82
C LYS A 68 5.79 13.14 5.36
N ARG A 69 6.28 12.11 4.66
CA ARG A 69 6.69 12.18 3.26
C ARG A 69 5.87 11.23 2.41
N LEU A 70 5.21 11.77 1.38
CA LEU A 70 4.55 10.95 0.37
C LEU A 70 5.62 10.23 -0.45
N LEU A 71 5.52 8.90 -0.54
CA LEU A 71 6.45 8.07 -1.31
C LEU A 71 5.90 7.75 -2.70
N PHE A 72 4.65 7.33 -2.78
CA PHE A 72 3.95 7.08 -4.03
C PHE A 72 2.44 7.02 -3.84
N GLU A 73 1.74 7.20 -4.94
CA GLU A 73 0.30 7.09 -5.07
C GLU A 73 -0.06 5.84 -5.86
N ASP A 74 -1.08 5.11 -5.42
CA ASP A 74 -1.53 3.87 -6.03
C ASP A 74 -3.02 3.96 -6.32
N GLN A 75 -3.38 4.10 -7.60
CA GLN A 75 -4.76 4.23 -8.00
C GLN A 75 -5.50 2.90 -7.87
N LEU A 76 -6.71 2.95 -7.34
CA LEU A 76 -7.60 1.79 -7.25
C LEU A 76 -8.13 1.42 -8.63
N CYS A 77 -8.26 0.13 -8.85
CA CYS A 77 -8.87 -0.42 -10.06
C CYS A 77 -9.79 -1.60 -9.75
N VAL A 78 -10.74 -1.81 -10.64
CA VAL A 78 -11.43 -3.09 -10.76
C VAL A 78 -10.54 -4.02 -11.56
N ALA A 79 -10.21 -5.16 -10.99
CA ALA A 79 -9.32 -6.15 -11.59
C ALA A 79 -10.05 -7.47 -11.80
N SER A 80 -9.88 -8.08 -12.96
CA SER A 80 -10.49 -9.36 -13.34
C SER A 80 -9.66 -10.12 -14.36
N LYS A 81 -9.74 -11.45 -14.33
CA LYS A 81 -9.20 -12.31 -15.39
C LYS A 81 -9.94 -12.10 -16.72
N GLU A 82 -11.24 -11.92 -16.64
CA GLU A 82 -12.10 -11.66 -17.78
C GLU A 82 -12.30 -10.15 -18.00
N ASP A 83 -12.57 -9.77 -19.24
CA ASP A 83 -12.96 -8.39 -19.54
C ASP A 83 -14.33 -8.07 -18.93
N ILE A 84 -14.42 -6.96 -18.21
CA ILE A 84 -15.62 -6.58 -17.44
C ILE A 84 -16.09 -5.20 -17.87
N ASP A 85 -17.38 -5.10 -18.23
CA ASP A 85 -18.09 -3.82 -18.23
C ASP A 85 -18.47 -3.47 -16.78
N LEU A 86 -18.05 -2.29 -16.32
CA LEU A 86 -18.33 -1.78 -14.97
C LEU A 86 -19.83 -1.78 -14.63
N LYS A 87 -20.71 -1.64 -15.64
CA LYS A 87 -22.17 -1.66 -15.43
C LYS A 87 -22.68 -2.99 -14.87
N ASN A 88 -21.96 -4.07 -15.14
CA ASN A 88 -22.35 -5.41 -14.75
C ASN A 88 -21.79 -5.86 -13.39
N LEU A 89 -20.96 -5.05 -12.74
CA LEU A 89 -20.31 -5.41 -11.47
C LEU A 89 -21.27 -5.93 -10.39
N PRO A 90 -22.48 -5.37 -10.20
CA PRO A 90 -23.40 -5.88 -9.19
C PRO A 90 -23.85 -7.33 -9.36
N ASP A 91 -23.77 -7.85 -10.59
CA ASP A 91 -24.21 -9.21 -10.96
C ASP A 91 -23.05 -10.19 -11.13
N LEU A 92 -21.81 -9.73 -10.91
CA LEU A 92 -20.61 -10.54 -11.05
C LEU A 92 -20.03 -10.93 -9.69
N PRO A 93 -19.38 -12.11 -9.58
CA PRO A 93 -18.79 -12.56 -8.34
C PRO A 93 -17.63 -11.64 -7.93
N ARG A 94 -17.74 -11.07 -6.74
CA ARG A 94 -16.72 -10.22 -6.13
C ARG A 94 -15.96 -10.96 -5.05
N ILE A 95 -14.64 -10.81 -5.09
CA ILE A 95 -13.74 -11.23 -4.02
C ILE A 95 -13.45 -10.01 -3.16
N ASN A 96 -13.74 -10.11 -1.86
CA ASN A 96 -13.46 -9.09 -0.87
C ASN A 96 -12.24 -9.46 -0.04
N TYR A 97 -11.53 -8.48 0.50
CA TYR A 97 -10.38 -8.72 1.37
C TYR A 97 -10.40 -7.75 2.55
N LYS A 98 -9.79 -8.18 3.66
CA LYS A 98 -9.67 -7.36 4.85
C LYS A 98 -8.73 -6.18 4.60
N THR A 99 -9.20 -4.98 4.92
CA THR A 99 -8.44 -3.74 4.80
C THR A 99 -8.77 -2.80 5.96
N ASP A 100 -8.08 -1.65 6.04
CA ASP A 100 -8.42 -0.62 7.01
C ASP A 100 -9.75 0.09 6.68
N ASN A 101 -10.32 0.74 7.69
CA ASN A 101 -11.61 1.41 7.56
C ASN A 101 -11.59 2.55 6.55
N PHE A 102 -10.45 3.21 6.34
CA PHE A 102 -10.34 4.30 5.39
C PHE A 102 -10.50 3.81 3.96
N LEU A 103 -9.75 2.79 3.55
CA LEU A 103 -9.88 2.20 2.21
C LEU A 103 -11.25 1.58 2.00
N LYS A 104 -11.76 0.87 3.02
CA LYS A 104 -13.13 0.30 2.97
C LYS A 104 -14.16 1.39 2.72
N SER A 105 -14.08 2.52 3.43
CA SER A 105 -14.99 3.65 3.27
C SER A 105 -14.93 4.26 1.87
N ILE A 106 -13.74 4.41 1.28
CA ILE A 106 -13.56 4.92 -0.09
C ILE A 106 -14.26 4.00 -1.09
N VAL A 107 -14.04 2.69 -0.98
CA VAL A 107 -14.62 1.70 -1.89
C VAL A 107 -16.14 1.61 -1.73
N ASP A 108 -16.64 1.59 -0.50
CA ASP A 108 -18.08 1.56 -0.20
C ASP A 108 -18.77 2.82 -0.74
N HIS A 109 -18.16 3.99 -0.55
CA HIS A 109 -18.70 5.25 -1.07
C HIS A 109 -18.78 5.25 -2.60
N TRP A 110 -17.67 4.86 -3.27
CA TRP A 110 -17.65 4.72 -4.73
C TRP A 110 -18.72 3.75 -5.22
N TRP A 111 -18.93 2.62 -4.51
CA TRP A 111 -19.97 1.65 -4.86
C TRP A 111 -21.36 2.28 -4.78
N MET A 112 -21.69 2.94 -3.68
CA MET A 112 -22.99 3.59 -3.48
C MET A 112 -23.26 4.72 -4.49
N GLU A 113 -22.22 5.37 -4.97
CA GLU A 113 -22.35 6.42 -5.98
C GLU A 113 -22.65 5.87 -7.39
N ASN A 114 -22.22 4.65 -7.69
CA ASN A 114 -22.32 4.07 -9.03
C ASN A 114 -23.42 3.00 -9.16
N TYR A 115 -23.83 2.38 -8.05
CA TYR A 115 -24.78 1.27 -8.08
C TYR A 115 -25.81 1.39 -6.97
N THR A 116 -27.06 0.96 -7.29
CA THR A 116 -28.18 0.86 -6.33
C THR A 116 -28.26 -0.53 -5.70
N LYS A 117 -27.59 -1.51 -6.28
CA LYS A 117 -27.60 -2.91 -5.88
C LYS A 117 -26.31 -3.24 -5.11
N PRO A 118 -26.35 -4.01 -4.02
CA PRO A 118 -25.14 -4.44 -3.34
C PRO A 118 -24.27 -5.32 -4.23
N SER A 119 -22.97 -5.37 -3.96
CA SER A 119 -22.06 -6.27 -4.65
C SER A 119 -22.31 -7.72 -4.26
N MET A 120 -22.17 -8.63 -5.21
CA MET A 120 -22.28 -10.07 -4.98
C MET A 120 -20.96 -10.63 -4.45
N ILE A 121 -20.71 -10.51 -3.15
CA ILE A 121 -19.50 -11.05 -2.52
C ILE A 121 -19.63 -12.56 -2.42
N THR A 122 -18.80 -13.28 -3.17
CA THR A 122 -18.77 -14.76 -3.19
C THR A 122 -17.58 -15.33 -2.43
N MET A 123 -16.60 -14.49 -2.09
CA MET A 123 -15.39 -14.89 -1.38
C MET A 123 -14.87 -13.75 -0.52
N GLU A 124 -14.44 -14.07 0.70
CA GLU A 124 -13.73 -13.14 1.57
C GLU A 124 -12.40 -13.75 1.98
N VAL A 125 -11.34 -12.95 1.89
CA VAL A 125 -9.98 -13.33 2.28
C VAL A 125 -9.40 -12.27 3.23
N ASP A 126 -8.39 -12.63 3.97
CA ASP A 126 -7.79 -11.75 4.98
C ASP A 126 -6.63 -10.88 4.45
N GLN A 127 -6.08 -11.22 3.28
CA GLN A 127 -4.92 -10.55 2.70
C GLN A 127 -5.19 -10.13 1.25
N VAL A 128 -4.71 -8.94 0.89
CA VAL A 128 -4.82 -8.43 -0.48
C VAL A 128 -4.04 -9.28 -1.49
N ASP A 129 -2.92 -9.87 -1.09
CA ASP A 129 -2.15 -10.78 -1.94
C ASP A 129 -2.92 -12.05 -2.26
N THR A 130 -3.61 -12.62 -1.27
CA THR A 130 -4.51 -13.76 -1.49
C THR A 130 -5.64 -13.40 -2.43
N CYS A 131 -6.24 -12.22 -2.26
CA CYS A 131 -7.26 -11.70 -3.17
C CYS A 131 -6.75 -11.60 -4.60
N LYS A 132 -5.55 -11.05 -4.80
CA LYS A 132 -4.90 -10.98 -6.11
C LYS A 132 -4.79 -12.37 -6.76
N GLU A 133 -4.30 -13.37 -6.04
CA GLU A 133 -4.16 -14.73 -6.58
C GLU A 133 -5.51 -15.33 -6.98
N MET A 134 -6.58 -15.06 -6.23
CA MET A 134 -7.93 -15.52 -6.60
C MET A 134 -8.43 -14.83 -7.89
N VAL A 135 -8.16 -13.52 -8.05
CA VAL A 135 -8.47 -12.80 -9.29
C VAL A 135 -7.69 -13.35 -10.47
N VAL A 136 -6.39 -13.57 -10.31
CA VAL A 136 -5.52 -14.14 -11.36
C VAL A 136 -6.01 -15.51 -11.83
N ASN A 137 -6.58 -16.30 -10.92
CA ASN A 137 -7.15 -17.60 -11.21
C ASN A 137 -8.63 -17.56 -11.69
N GLY A 138 -9.19 -16.36 -11.90
CA GLY A 138 -10.53 -16.20 -12.49
C GLY A 138 -11.70 -16.51 -11.56
N LEU A 139 -11.51 -16.43 -10.24
CA LEU A 139 -12.57 -16.73 -9.27
C LEU A 139 -13.55 -15.57 -9.04
N GLY A 140 -13.29 -14.42 -9.62
CA GLY A 140 -14.11 -13.24 -9.53
C GLY A 140 -13.30 -11.97 -9.81
N TYR A 141 -13.96 -10.82 -9.70
CA TYR A 141 -13.26 -9.52 -9.72
C TYR A 141 -13.00 -9.03 -8.30
N ALA A 142 -12.05 -8.10 -8.18
CA ALA A 142 -11.81 -7.38 -6.95
C ALA A 142 -11.52 -5.89 -7.22
N ILE A 143 -11.69 -5.06 -6.19
CA ILE A 143 -11.31 -3.64 -6.23
C ILE A 143 -10.01 -3.50 -5.44
N LEU A 144 -8.91 -3.30 -6.14
CA LEU A 144 -7.54 -3.39 -5.62
C LEU A 144 -6.74 -2.12 -5.93
N PRO A 145 -5.73 -1.79 -5.13
CA PRO A 145 -4.66 -0.90 -5.57
C PRO A 145 -3.92 -1.51 -6.76
N GLY A 146 -3.75 -0.73 -7.84
CA GLY A 146 -3.27 -1.23 -9.13
C GLY A 146 -1.84 -1.77 -9.13
N MET A 147 -0.96 -1.23 -8.27
CA MET A 147 0.44 -1.65 -8.21
C MET A 147 0.64 -3.13 -7.82
N ILE A 148 -0.29 -3.72 -7.08
CA ILE A 148 -0.19 -5.14 -6.71
C ILE A 148 -0.27 -6.08 -7.93
N LEU A 149 -0.81 -5.57 -9.04
CA LEU A 149 -0.99 -6.31 -10.28
C LEU A 149 0.18 -6.12 -11.27
N LYS A 150 1.23 -5.41 -10.89
CA LYS A 150 2.43 -5.25 -11.70
C LYS A 150 3.02 -6.63 -12.02
N GLY A 151 3.29 -6.89 -13.30
CA GLY A 151 3.75 -8.20 -13.77
C GLY A 151 2.64 -9.21 -14.09
N ASN A 152 1.36 -8.85 -13.91
CA ASN A 152 0.22 -9.67 -14.31
C ASN A 152 -0.49 -8.99 -15.51
N GLU A 153 0.15 -9.08 -16.67
CA GLU A 153 -0.27 -8.39 -17.90
C GLU A 153 -1.60 -8.94 -18.47
N ASP A 154 -1.95 -10.18 -18.13
CA ASP A 154 -3.16 -10.88 -18.56
C ASP A 154 -4.40 -10.52 -17.70
N ILE A 155 -4.25 -9.67 -16.71
CA ILE A 155 -5.36 -9.18 -15.88
C ILE A 155 -5.90 -7.87 -16.44
N HIS A 156 -7.20 -7.86 -16.70
CA HIS A 156 -7.92 -6.64 -17.06
C HIS A 156 -8.03 -5.70 -15.87
N LYS A 157 -7.71 -4.43 -16.08
CA LYS A 157 -7.72 -3.38 -15.05
C LYS A 157 -8.53 -2.20 -15.55
N VAL A 158 -9.53 -1.81 -14.79
CA VAL A 158 -10.28 -0.58 -15.04
C VAL A 158 -10.06 0.34 -13.84
N PHE A 159 -9.23 1.36 -14.02
CA PHE A 159 -8.96 2.34 -12.97
C PHE A 159 -10.22 3.16 -12.67
N ILE A 160 -10.50 3.34 -11.40
CA ILE A 160 -11.73 3.98 -10.93
C ILE A 160 -11.49 5.40 -10.45
N THR A 161 -12.51 6.22 -10.63
CA THR A 161 -12.53 7.64 -10.28
C THR A 161 -13.80 7.97 -9.49
N ASP A 162 -13.77 9.09 -8.78
CA ASP A 162 -14.98 9.67 -8.18
C ASP A 162 -15.89 10.34 -9.22
N LYS A 163 -16.98 10.95 -8.78
CA LYS A 163 -17.94 11.69 -9.64
C LYS A 163 -17.30 12.89 -10.37
N GLU A 164 -16.26 13.47 -9.80
CA GLU A 164 -15.50 14.59 -10.38
C GLU A 164 -14.39 14.09 -11.33
N LYS A 165 -14.34 12.77 -11.60
CA LYS A 165 -13.31 12.10 -12.40
C LYS A 165 -11.90 12.18 -11.80
N LYS A 166 -11.79 12.40 -10.49
CA LYS A 166 -10.52 12.31 -9.78
C LYS A 166 -10.20 10.86 -9.46
N PRO A 167 -8.93 10.42 -9.66
CA PRO A 167 -8.52 9.06 -9.32
C PRO A 167 -8.78 8.76 -7.84
N LEU A 168 -9.28 7.57 -7.54
CA LEU A 168 -9.30 7.06 -6.18
C LEU A 168 -7.94 6.48 -5.85
N ILE A 169 -7.25 7.06 -4.89
CA ILE A 169 -5.84 6.81 -4.61
C ILE A 169 -5.64 6.28 -3.20
N ARG A 170 -4.73 5.32 -3.07
CA ARG A 170 -4.17 4.88 -1.81
C ARG A 170 -2.72 5.34 -1.70
N ASN A 171 -2.47 6.26 -0.81
CA ASN A 171 -1.16 6.83 -0.58
C ASN A 171 -0.28 5.91 0.28
N THR A 172 1.02 5.94 0.02
CA THR A 172 2.04 5.33 0.88
C THR A 172 2.97 6.42 1.40
N TRP A 173 3.17 6.43 2.70
CA TRP A 173 3.90 7.46 3.44
C TRP A 173 5.09 6.88 4.18
N MET A 174 6.15 7.66 4.26
CA MET A 174 7.21 7.50 5.24
C MET A 174 6.98 8.48 6.39
N LEU A 175 6.87 7.97 7.60
CA LEU A 175 6.67 8.75 8.83
C LEU A 175 7.86 8.55 9.77
N TYR A 176 8.32 9.62 10.40
CA TYR A 176 9.37 9.57 11.42
C TYR A 176 9.33 10.81 12.33
N HIS A 177 9.95 10.72 13.51
CA HIS A 177 10.09 11.83 14.43
C HIS A 177 11.21 12.78 13.98
N ASN A 178 11.07 14.08 14.27
CA ASN A 178 12.11 15.08 13.97
C ASN A 178 13.45 14.70 14.59
N GLU A 179 13.43 14.26 15.85
CA GLU A 179 14.62 13.84 16.58
C GLU A 179 15.34 12.63 15.98
N SER A 180 14.64 11.81 15.19
CA SER A 180 15.26 10.67 14.50
C SER A 180 16.37 11.09 13.56
N LEU A 181 16.31 12.30 13.02
CA LEU A 181 17.33 12.85 12.12
C LEU A 181 18.64 13.23 12.84
N GLU A 182 18.63 13.31 14.16
CA GLU A 182 19.86 13.54 14.96
C GLU A 182 20.76 12.31 14.95
N VAL A 183 20.22 11.14 14.63
CA VAL A 183 20.96 9.89 14.49
C VAL A 183 21.47 9.74 13.05
N ASN A 184 22.78 9.87 12.85
CA ASN A 184 23.40 9.92 11.54
C ASN A 184 22.96 8.80 10.58
N VAL A 185 22.79 7.56 11.07
CA VAL A 185 22.41 6.42 10.22
C VAL A 185 20.95 6.52 9.76
N ILE A 186 20.07 7.07 10.59
CA ILE A 186 18.67 7.29 10.26
C ILE A 186 18.57 8.45 9.26
N HIS A 187 19.28 9.53 9.50
CA HIS A 187 19.34 10.69 8.58
C HIS A 187 19.81 10.25 7.18
N ALA A 188 20.89 9.46 7.12
CA ALA A 188 21.39 8.96 5.84
C ALA A 188 20.36 8.08 5.10
N PHE A 189 19.63 7.24 5.84
CA PHE A 189 18.60 6.39 5.24
C PHE A 189 17.40 7.20 4.75
N VAL A 190 16.93 8.17 5.53
CA VAL A 190 15.84 9.08 5.12
C VAL A 190 16.24 9.85 3.86
N THR A 191 17.43 10.45 3.85
CA THR A 191 17.95 11.20 2.69
C THR A 191 18.06 10.29 1.46
N PHE A 192 18.51 9.05 1.64
CA PHE A 192 18.57 8.07 0.56
C PHE A 192 17.17 7.79 -0.01
N ILE A 193 16.18 7.51 0.84
CA ILE A 193 14.79 7.27 0.39
C ILE A 193 14.23 8.50 -0.34
N GLU A 194 14.43 9.70 0.18
CA GLU A 194 13.96 10.96 -0.43
C GLU A 194 14.62 11.26 -1.78
N SER A 195 15.81 10.72 -2.03
CA SER A 195 16.51 10.86 -3.32
C SER A 195 15.96 9.96 -4.42
N LEU A 196 15.10 8.99 -4.08
CA LEU A 196 14.56 8.01 -5.01
C LEU A 196 13.16 8.40 -5.49
N ASN A 197 12.86 8.08 -6.74
CA ASN A 197 11.49 8.11 -7.25
C ASN A 197 10.85 6.72 -7.08
N LEU A 198 10.14 6.52 -5.98
CA LEU A 198 9.52 5.24 -5.65
C LEU A 198 8.23 4.98 -6.44
N GLN A 199 7.70 5.96 -7.16
CA GLN A 199 6.54 5.79 -8.04
C GLN A 199 6.86 4.83 -9.19
N ASP A 200 8.08 4.90 -9.71
CA ASP A 200 8.51 4.18 -10.92
C ASP A 200 9.23 2.84 -10.62
N LEU A 201 9.49 2.54 -9.35
CA LEU A 201 10.17 1.31 -8.90
C LEU A 201 9.27 0.08 -8.94
#